data_437cc30cc66487e56c4ce1a042e58550
#
_entry.id   437cc30cc66487e56c4ce1a042e58550
#
_cell.length_a   1.000
_cell.length_b   1.000
_cell.length_c   1.000
_cell.angle_alpha   90.00
_cell.angle_beta   90.00
_cell.angle_gamma   90.00
#
_symmetry.space_group_name_H-M   'P 1'
#
loop_
_entity.id
_entity.type
_entity.pdbx_description
1 polymer ?
#
loop_
_entity_poly.entity_id
_entity_poly.type
_entity_poly.pdbx_seq_one_letter_code
_entity_poly.pdbx_strand_id
1 'polypeptide(L)'
;VGSEMCIRDIIDANNSIGFVAADLGIKTAIKHAQKTGIGMVAIKGSGHYGLSGYYAEQAVKKNLIAFCFTNAPPAIAPYGARKSLFGTNPVCFGTPTSNKIPFIFDSSVSIINRGKIRVAARNKKKIPEGVALDKYGKPTTDALKALAGVQLPIAGFRGSGFAWMVDI
;
A
#
# COMPACT_ATOMS: atom_id res chain seq x y z
N VAL A 1 -35.77 -5.71 -14.88
CA VAL A 1 -34.81 -4.70 -15.36
C VAL A 1 -34.21 -4.11 -14.12
N GLY A 2 -32.96 -4.50 -13.80
CA GLY A 2 -32.30 -4.07 -12.57
C GLY A 2 -32.03 -2.57 -12.60
N SER A 3 -32.36 -1.89 -11.51
CA SER A 3 -31.77 -0.59 -11.23
C SER A 3 -30.26 -0.74 -11.27
N GLU A 4 -29.57 0.11 -12.01
CA GLU A 4 -28.11 0.21 -11.95
C GLU A 4 -27.73 0.66 -10.54
N MET A 5 -27.47 -0.33 -9.68
CA MET A 5 -26.91 -0.03 -8.37
C MET A 5 -25.44 0.26 -8.58
N CYS A 6 -25.05 1.52 -8.37
CA CYS A 6 -23.64 1.90 -8.37
C CYS A 6 -22.89 1.10 -7.31
N ILE A 7 -22.09 0.13 -7.76
CA ILE A 7 -21.20 -0.66 -6.89
C ILE A 7 -19.85 0.02 -6.69
N ARG A 8 -19.63 1.16 -7.37
CA ARG A 8 -18.39 1.94 -7.33
C ARG A 8 -18.67 3.43 -7.15
N ASP A 9 -17.79 4.08 -6.43
CA ASP A 9 -17.74 5.54 -6.29
C ASP A 9 -16.33 6.07 -6.50
N ILE A 10 -16.23 7.35 -6.85
CA ILE A 10 -14.96 8.09 -6.92
C ILE A 10 -15.06 9.26 -5.94
N ILE A 11 -14.12 9.32 -5.00
CA ILE A 11 -13.98 10.42 -4.05
C ILE A 11 -12.82 11.31 -4.52
N ASP A 12 -13.11 12.59 -4.76
CA ASP A 12 -12.10 13.61 -4.92
C ASP A 12 -11.76 14.18 -3.55
N ALA A 13 -10.58 13.87 -3.05
CA ALA A 13 -10.14 14.32 -1.73
C ALA A 13 -9.61 15.77 -1.74
N ASN A 14 -9.55 16.41 -2.91
CA ASN A 14 -9.11 17.80 -3.05
C ASN A 14 -7.81 18.12 -2.31
N ASN A 15 -6.82 17.24 -2.42
CA ASN A 15 -5.53 17.28 -1.72
C ASN A 15 -5.64 17.34 -0.19
N SER A 16 -6.74 16.84 0.37
CA SER A 16 -6.92 16.77 1.82
C SER A 16 -6.08 15.66 2.46
N ILE A 17 -6.12 15.62 3.79
CA ILE A 17 -5.46 14.58 4.59
C ILE A 17 -6.07 13.22 4.26
N GLY A 18 -5.21 12.25 3.88
CA GLY A 18 -5.64 10.93 3.43
C GLY A 18 -6.48 10.14 4.42
N PHE A 19 -6.30 10.34 5.72
CA PHE A 19 -7.09 9.67 6.76
C PHE A 19 -8.60 9.90 6.63
N VAL A 20 -9.00 11.15 6.34
CA VAL A 20 -10.43 11.51 6.19
C VAL A 20 -11.01 10.88 4.93
N ALA A 21 -10.28 10.99 3.81
CA ALA A 21 -10.73 10.44 2.53
C ALA A 21 -10.82 8.90 2.57
N ALA A 22 -9.85 8.24 3.19
CA ALA A 22 -9.83 6.78 3.30
C ALA A 22 -10.93 6.25 4.24
N ASP A 23 -11.21 6.94 5.35
CA ASP A 23 -12.31 6.58 6.25
C ASP A 23 -13.68 6.72 5.54
N LEU A 24 -13.88 7.81 4.79
CA LEU A 24 -15.08 7.98 3.98
C LEU A 24 -15.16 6.87 2.90
N GLY A 25 -14.04 6.58 2.24
CA GLY A 25 -13.96 5.57 1.18
C GLY A 25 -14.35 4.18 1.66
N ILE A 26 -13.76 3.72 2.76
CA ILE A 26 -14.07 2.39 3.28
C ILE A 26 -15.51 2.28 3.79
N LYS A 27 -16.04 3.32 4.46
CA LYS A 27 -17.45 3.35 4.90
C LYS A 27 -18.42 3.29 3.73
N THR A 28 -18.10 4.00 2.64
CA THR A 28 -18.88 3.98 1.39
C THR A 28 -18.82 2.60 0.74
N ALA A 29 -17.64 2.00 0.61
CA ALA A 29 -17.48 0.66 0.06
C ALA A 29 -18.25 -0.40 0.87
N ILE A 30 -18.19 -0.34 2.21
CA ILE A 30 -18.95 -1.21 3.10
C ILE A 30 -20.46 -1.08 2.83
N LYS A 31 -20.97 0.15 2.74
CA LYS A 31 -22.40 0.41 2.46
C LYS A 31 -22.84 -0.19 1.13
N HIS A 32 -22.02 -0.09 0.09
CA HIS A 32 -22.29 -0.72 -1.21
C HIS A 32 -22.25 -2.24 -1.09
N ALA A 33 -21.20 -2.80 -0.51
CA ALA A 33 -21.05 -4.24 -0.34
C ALA A 33 -22.22 -4.89 0.43
N GLN A 34 -22.73 -4.24 1.45
CA GLN A 34 -23.89 -4.71 2.21
C GLN A 34 -25.18 -4.73 1.39
N LYS A 35 -25.31 -3.89 0.37
CA LYS A 35 -26.49 -3.82 -0.49
C LYS A 35 -26.42 -4.75 -1.70
N THR A 36 -25.24 -4.87 -2.30
CA THR A 36 -25.06 -5.49 -3.63
C THR A 36 -24.12 -6.68 -3.63
N GLY A 37 -23.51 -7.02 -2.48
CA GLY A 37 -22.50 -8.06 -2.33
C GLY A 37 -21.07 -7.61 -2.62
N ILE A 38 -20.88 -6.48 -3.30
CA ILE A 38 -19.57 -5.88 -3.60
C ILE A 38 -19.64 -4.36 -3.50
N GLY A 39 -18.54 -3.72 -3.08
CA GLY A 39 -18.40 -2.26 -3.07
C GLY A 39 -16.97 -1.88 -3.39
N MET A 40 -16.78 -0.91 -4.28
CA MET A 40 -15.48 -0.38 -4.67
C MET A 40 -15.50 1.15 -4.58
N VAL A 41 -14.43 1.73 -4.05
CA VAL A 41 -14.25 3.19 -4.02
C VAL A 41 -12.84 3.54 -4.45
N ALA A 42 -12.72 4.38 -5.46
CA ALA A 42 -11.46 5.00 -5.86
C ALA A 42 -11.34 6.39 -5.21
N ILE A 43 -10.15 6.75 -4.74
CA ILE A 43 -9.88 8.03 -4.11
C ILE A 43 -8.75 8.72 -4.87
N LYS A 44 -8.99 9.92 -5.38
CA LYS A 44 -7.97 10.74 -6.04
C LYS A 44 -7.66 12.00 -5.24
N GLY A 45 -6.51 12.61 -5.50
CA GLY A 45 -6.11 13.87 -4.85
C GLY A 45 -5.98 13.73 -3.33
N SER A 46 -5.51 12.57 -2.83
CA SER A 46 -5.38 12.28 -1.40
C SER A 46 -3.92 12.23 -0.97
N GLY A 47 -3.65 12.59 0.28
CA GLY A 47 -2.36 12.41 0.92
C GLY A 47 -2.20 11.03 1.58
N HIS A 48 -1.12 10.89 2.37
CA HIS A 48 -0.86 9.68 3.16
C HIS A 48 -2.01 9.37 4.13
N TYR A 49 -2.47 8.12 4.16
CA TYR A 49 -3.64 7.68 4.94
C TYR A 49 -3.33 6.69 6.08
N GLY A 50 -2.05 6.49 6.39
CA GLY A 50 -1.63 5.64 7.51
C GLY A 50 -1.51 4.17 7.13
N LEU A 51 -2.05 3.29 7.98
CA LEU A 51 -2.02 1.84 7.81
C LEU A 51 -3.25 1.38 7.04
N SER A 52 -3.08 0.64 5.95
CA SER A 52 -4.18 0.09 5.16
C SER A 52 -5.01 -0.92 5.97
N GLY A 53 -4.36 -1.66 6.86
CA GLY A 53 -4.99 -2.64 7.75
C GLY A 53 -6.07 -2.04 8.64
N TYR A 54 -5.95 -0.78 9.06
CA TYR A 54 -6.96 -0.09 9.83
C TYR A 54 -8.31 0.01 9.10
N TYR A 55 -8.28 0.27 7.80
CA TYR A 55 -9.49 0.37 6.98
C TYR A 55 -10.04 -1.01 6.64
N ALA A 56 -9.18 -1.96 6.33
CA ALA A 56 -9.58 -3.34 6.10
C ALA A 56 -10.28 -3.93 7.32
N GLU A 57 -9.80 -3.65 8.54
CA GLU A 57 -10.42 -4.09 9.79
C GLU A 57 -11.87 -3.57 9.96
N GLN A 58 -12.17 -2.37 9.48
CA GLN A 58 -13.54 -1.83 9.55
C GLN A 58 -14.53 -2.67 8.73
N ALA A 59 -14.12 -3.13 7.54
CA ALA A 59 -14.93 -4.02 6.71
C ALA A 59 -15.06 -5.42 7.33
N VAL A 60 -13.97 -5.96 7.85
CA VAL A 60 -13.94 -7.27 8.52
C VAL A 60 -14.88 -7.29 9.73
N LYS A 61 -14.97 -6.21 10.52
CA LYS A 61 -15.95 -6.05 11.63
C LYS A 61 -17.41 -6.06 11.15
N LYS A 62 -17.65 -5.89 9.85
CA LYS A 62 -18.96 -6.02 9.20
C LYS A 62 -19.13 -7.34 8.46
N ASN A 63 -18.29 -8.32 8.74
CA ASN A 63 -18.26 -9.65 8.12
C ASN A 63 -18.03 -9.60 6.60
N LEU A 64 -17.19 -8.66 6.13
CA LEU A 64 -16.82 -8.48 4.74
C LEU A 64 -15.34 -8.78 4.54
N ILE A 65 -14.97 -9.22 3.34
CA ILE A 65 -13.59 -9.27 2.86
C ILE A 65 -13.24 -7.88 2.33
N ALA A 66 -12.01 -7.42 2.59
CA ALA A 66 -11.53 -6.13 2.11
C ALA A 66 -10.17 -6.23 1.41
N PHE A 67 -10.03 -5.44 0.35
CA PHE A 67 -8.75 -5.11 -0.27
C PHE A 67 -8.54 -3.60 -0.20
N CYS A 68 -7.34 -3.16 0.18
CA CYS A 68 -6.96 -1.76 0.14
C CYS A 68 -5.62 -1.63 -0.58
N PHE A 69 -5.57 -0.77 -1.57
CA PHE A 69 -4.38 -0.50 -2.38
C PHE A 69 -4.12 1.00 -2.44
N THR A 70 -2.89 1.39 -2.61
CA THR A 70 -2.56 2.77 -2.97
C THR A 70 -1.22 2.82 -3.70
N ASN A 71 -1.13 3.67 -4.70
CA ASN A 71 0.15 4.06 -5.28
C ASN A 71 0.86 5.08 -4.35
N ALA A 72 2.15 5.26 -4.57
CA ALA A 72 2.99 6.17 -3.81
C ALA A 72 4.07 6.78 -4.73
N PRO A 73 4.72 7.89 -4.34
CA PRO A 73 5.83 8.44 -5.10
C PRO A 73 6.95 7.41 -5.36
N PRO A 74 7.63 7.49 -6.51
CA PRO A 74 8.67 6.52 -6.89
C PRO A 74 9.75 6.32 -5.83
N ALA A 75 9.95 5.09 -5.40
CA ALA A 75 10.91 4.69 -4.37
C ALA A 75 11.55 3.32 -4.64
N ILE A 76 10.89 2.47 -5.44
CA ILE A 76 11.33 1.11 -5.73
C ILE A 76 11.81 1.02 -7.17
N ALA A 77 12.98 0.39 -7.37
CA ALA A 77 13.42 -0.02 -8.69
C ALA A 77 12.69 -1.31 -9.11
N PRO A 78 12.19 -1.41 -10.36
CA PRO A 78 11.76 -2.68 -10.91
C PRO A 78 12.85 -3.75 -10.79
N TYR A 79 12.46 -5.01 -10.74
CA TYR A 79 13.43 -6.12 -10.69
C TYR A 79 14.42 -6.04 -11.85
N GLY A 80 15.71 -6.07 -11.55
CA GLY A 80 16.81 -5.89 -12.51
C GLY A 80 17.12 -4.43 -12.86
N ALA A 81 16.31 -3.47 -12.46
CA ALA A 81 16.57 -2.04 -12.68
C ALA A 81 17.39 -1.40 -11.56
N ARG A 82 17.91 -0.20 -11.83
CA ARG A 82 18.75 0.57 -10.90
C ARG A 82 18.16 1.93 -10.53
N LYS A 83 17.03 2.30 -11.13
CA LYS A 83 16.31 3.58 -10.89
C LYS A 83 14.91 3.28 -10.40
N SER A 84 14.38 4.15 -9.53
CA SER A 84 13.01 4.03 -9.07
C SER A 84 12.03 4.29 -10.20
N LEU A 85 10.97 3.50 -10.25
CA LEU A 85 9.82 3.68 -11.11
C LEU A 85 8.53 3.63 -10.29
N PHE A 86 8.41 2.66 -9.37
CA PHE A 86 7.23 2.43 -8.57
C PHE A 86 7.34 3.07 -7.19
N GLY A 87 6.19 3.39 -6.61
CA GLY A 87 6.06 3.63 -5.19
C GLY A 87 6.20 2.37 -4.35
N THR A 88 6.08 2.50 -3.05
CA THR A 88 6.04 1.35 -2.13
C THR A 88 4.73 0.58 -2.19
N ASN A 89 3.75 1.11 -2.89
CA ASN A 89 2.48 0.57 -3.36
C ASN A 89 1.92 -0.52 -2.44
N PRO A 90 1.51 -0.19 -1.20
CA PRO A 90 1.05 -1.19 -0.25
C PRO A 90 -0.20 -1.92 -0.75
N VAL A 91 -0.23 -3.20 -0.43
CA VAL A 91 -1.36 -4.11 -0.67
C VAL A 91 -1.84 -4.62 0.68
N CYS A 92 -3.11 -4.43 0.95
CA CYS A 92 -3.73 -4.96 2.15
C CYS A 92 -4.90 -5.87 1.80
N PHE A 93 -5.00 -6.97 2.53
CA PHE A 93 -6.10 -7.91 2.49
C PHE A 93 -6.60 -8.16 3.90
N GLY A 94 -7.91 -8.08 4.11
CA GLY A 94 -8.54 -8.41 5.39
C GLY A 94 -9.72 -9.35 5.19
N THR A 95 -9.85 -10.33 6.09
CA THR A 95 -11.00 -11.27 6.09
C THR A 95 -11.37 -11.68 7.51
N PRO A 96 -12.68 -11.88 7.78
CA PRO A 96 -13.11 -12.53 9.00
C PRO A 96 -12.58 -13.96 9.04
N THR A 97 -12.42 -14.49 10.25
CA THR A 97 -12.06 -15.89 10.50
C THR A 97 -13.12 -16.54 11.41
N SER A 98 -13.06 -17.84 11.58
CA SER A 98 -13.88 -18.54 12.57
C SER A 98 -13.58 -18.13 14.02
N ASN A 99 -12.42 -17.52 14.25
CA ASN A 99 -12.00 -16.98 15.54
C ASN A 99 -12.37 -15.49 15.67
N LYS A 100 -12.27 -14.97 16.90
CA LYS A 100 -12.50 -13.52 17.15
C LYS A 100 -11.41 -12.62 16.55
N ILE A 101 -10.25 -13.17 16.20
CA ILE A 101 -9.11 -12.45 15.64
C ILE A 101 -9.19 -12.52 14.13
N PRO A 102 -9.36 -11.39 13.40
CA PRO A 102 -9.40 -11.39 11.95
C PRO A 102 -8.01 -11.69 11.35
N PHE A 103 -7.99 -12.17 10.12
CA PHE A 103 -6.76 -12.19 9.34
C PHE A 103 -6.62 -10.86 8.59
N ILE A 104 -5.52 -10.14 8.84
CA ILE A 104 -5.19 -8.90 8.12
C ILE A 104 -3.74 -9.00 7.66
N PHE A 105 -3.54 -8.93 6.36
CA PHE A 105 -2.24 -8.79 5.71
C PHE A 105 -2.11 -7.37 5.19
N ASP A 106 -1.13 -6.61 5.67
CA ASP A 106 -0.85 -5.24 5.23
C ASP A 106 0.66 -5.10 4.99
N SER A 107 1.06 -4.95 3.74
CA SER A 107 2.46 -4.93 3.37
C SER A 107 2.72 -3.98 2.20
N SER A 108 3.84 -3.25 2.29
CA SER A 108 4.41 -2.61 1.11
C SER A 108 4.98 -3.66 0.15
N VAL A 109 5.08 -3.34 -1.13
CA VAL A 109 5.74 -4.21 -2.11
C VAL A 109 7.27 -4.04 -2.15
N SER A 110 7.84 -3.29 -1.20
CA SER A 110 9.30 -3.22 -0.97
C SER A 110 9.74 -4.19 0.13
N ILE A 111 10.98 -4.71 0.03
CA ILE A 111 11.57 -5.58 1.07
C ILE A 111 11.68 -4.84 2.41
N ILE A 112 12.00 -3.55 2.36
CA ILE A 112 12.11 -2.69 3.53
C ILE A 112 11.36 -1.38 3.26
N ASN A 113 10.63 -0.87 4.24
CA ASN A 113 9.99 0.43 4.07
C ASN A 113 10.97 1.58 4.35
N ARG A 114 10.71 2.74 3.70
CA ARG A 114 11.56 3.92 3.80
C ARG A 114 11.68 4.47 5.23
N GLY A 115 10.66 4.27 6.04
CA GLY A 115 10.67 4.63 7.46
C GLY A 115 11.73 3.89 8.25
N LYS A 116 11.85 2.56 8.06
CA LYS A 116 12.89 1.75 8.70
C LYS A 116 14.30 2.18 8.29
N ILE A 117 14.51 2.52 7.01
CA ILE A 117 15.80 3.04 6.53
C ILE A 117 16.11 4.39 7.20
N ARG A 118 15.12 5.30 7.31
CA ARG A 118 15.31 6.59 8.00
C ARG A 118 15.67 6.41 9.49
N VAL A 119 15.01 5.49 10.18
CA VAL A 119 15.34 5.16 11.58
C VAL A 119 16.75 4.59 11.70
N ALA A 120 17.14 3.68 10.82
CA ALA A 120 18.50 3.14 10.79
C ALA A 120 19.54 4.24 10.54
N ALA A 121 19.31 5.13 9.57
CA ALA A 121 20.19 6.26 9.27
C ALA A 121 20.34 7.21 10.48
N ARG A 122 19.23 7.57 11.13
CA ARG A 122 19.22 8.43 12.32
C ARG A 122 20.01 7.81 13.48
N ASN A 123 19.92 6.49 13.63
CA ASN A 123 20.61 5.74 14.68
C ASN A 123 22.01 5.27 14.25
N LYS A 124 22.52 5.69 13.09
CA LYS A 124 23.83 5.28 12.54
C LYS A 124 23.97 3.74 12.43
N LYS A 125 22.87 3.05 12.19
CA LYS A 125 22.83 1.58 12.02
C LYS A 125 22.80 1.20 10.56
N LYS A 126 23.35 0.04 10.25
CA LYS A 126 23.25 -0.58 8.93
C LYS A 126 21.85 -1.14 8.70
N ILE A 127 21.43 -1.21 7.44
CA ILE A 127 20.26 -1.96 6.99
C ILE A 127 20.71 -3.35 6.51
N PRO A 128 19.78 -4.34 6.42
CA PRO A 128 20.10 -5.66 5.88
C PRO A 128 20.65 -5.59 4.45
N GLU A 129 21.39 -6.62 4.04
CA GLU A 129 21.81 -6.80 2.65
C GLU A 129 20.62 -7.12 1.75
N GLY A 130 20.74 -6.80 0.45
CA GLY A 130 19.76 -7.16 -0.56
C GLY A 130 18.44 -6.37 -0.49
N VAL A 131 18.33 -5.30 0.32
CA VAL A 131 17.09 -4.54 0.47
C VAL A 131 17.08 -3.20 -0.27
N ALA A 132 18.25 -2.68 -0.64
CA ALA A 132 18.37 -1.37 -1.30
C ALA A 132 19.64 -1.28 -2.17
N LEU A 133 19.58 -0.35 -3.12
CA LEU A 133 20.75 0.09 -3.91
C LEU A 133 21.07 1.55 -3.56
N ASP A 134 22.34 1.93 -3.73
CA ASP A 134 22.76 3.32 -3.63
C ASP A 134 22.36 4.13 -4.88
N LYS A 135 22.71 5.41 -4.93
CA LYS A 135 22.42 6.30 -6.07
C LYS A 135 23.08 5.88 -7.39
N TYR A 136 24.08 5.00 -7.33
CA TYR A 136 24.78 4.44 -8.49
C TYR A 136 24.23 3.07 -8.91
N GLY A 137 23.20 2.56 -8.21
CA GLY A 137 22.60 1.26 -8.46
C GLY A 137 23.42 0.09 -7.92
N LYS A 138 24.33 0.32 -6.98
CA LYS A 138 25.11 -0.73 -6.30
C LYS A 138 24.42 -1.15 -5.00
N PRO A 139 24.41 -2.46 -4.65
CA PRO A 139 23.91 -2.93 -3.36
C PRO A 139 24.56 -2.19 -2.19
N THR A 140 23.78 -1.84 -1.19
CA THR A 140 24.29 -1.13 -0.03
C THR A 140 23.58 -1.53 1.27
N THR A 141 24.38 -1.62 2.35
CA THR A 141 23.88 -1.73 3.74
C THR A 141 23.96 -0.39 4.49
N ASP A 142 24.50 0.65 3.86
CA ASP A 142 24.56 1.99 4.41
C ASP A 142 23.19 2.68 4.26
N ALA A 143 22.57 3.00 5.39
CA ALA A 143 21.22 3.57 5.40
C ALA A 143 21.15 4.95 4.73
N LEU A 144 22.19 5.80 4.82
CA LEU A 144 22.22 7.11 4.15
C LEU A 144 22.34 6.95 2.63
N LYS A 145 23.21 6.03 2.16
CA LYS A 145 23.32 5.72 0.73
C LYS A 145 22.04 5.12 0.17
N ALA A 146 21.35 4.27 0.95
CA ALA A 146 20.05 3.69 0.58
C ALA A 146 18.94 4.76 0.47
N LEU A 147 18.93 5.77 1.35
CA LEU A 147 18.00 6.91 1.26
C LEU A 147 18.21 7.77 0.01
N ALA A 148 19.45 7.88 -0.45
CA ALA A 148 19.81 8.57 -1.69
C ALA A 148 19.63 7.71 -2.94
N GLY A 149 19.37 6.42 -2.77
CA GLY A 149 19.18 5.44 -3.82
C GLY A 149 17.73 4.92 -3.88
N VAL A 150 17.58 3.61 -4.08
CA VAL A 150 16.29 2.96 -4.29
C VAL A 150 16.13 1.72 -3.42
N GLN A 151 14.90 1.42 -3.05
CA GLN A 151 14.52 0.16 -2.41
C GLN A 151 14.35 -0.95 -3.46
N LEU A 152 14.44 -2.19 -3.02
CA LEU A 152 14.19 -3.35 -3.87
C LEU A 152 12.81 -3.94 -3.62
N PRO A 153 12.18 -4.53 -4.67
CA PRO A 153 10.86 -5.12 -4.58
C PRO A 153 10.90 -6.44 -3.79
N ILE A 154 9.87 -6.68 -2.98
CA ILE A 154 9.69 -7.95 -2.28
C ILE A 154 9.61 -9.10 -3.30
N ALA A 155 10.21 -10.25 -2.98
CA ALA A 155 10.20 -11.43 -3.86
C ALA A 155 10.62 -11.14 -5.33
N GLY A 156 11.50 -10.16 -5.55
CA GLY A 156 12.08 -9.84 -6.85
C GLY A 156 11.02 -9.40 -7.89
N PHE A 157 10.92 -10.13 -9.02
CA PHE A 157 10.00 -9.78 -10.10
C PHE A 157 8.52 -9.84 -9.69
N ARG A 158 8.16 -10.69 -8.71
CA ARG A 158 6.77 -10.77 -8.21
C ARG A 158 6.33 -9.48 -7.54
N GLY A 159 7.18 -8.88 -6.69
CA GLY A 159 6.90 -7.58 -6.09
C GLY A 159 6.83 -6.45 -7.12
N SER A 160 7.64 -6.51 -8.18
CA SER A 160 7.49 -5.59 -9.31
C SER A 160 6.14 -5.75 -10.01
N GLY A 161 5.66 -6.98 -10.19
CA GLY A 161 4.33 -7.26 -10.75
C GLY A 161 3.21 -6.69 -9.87
N PHE A 162 3.30 -6.85 -8.55
CA PHE A 162 2.34 -6.23 -7.62
C PHE A 162 2.38 -4.70 -7.68
N ALA A 163 3.58 -4.10 -7.78
CA ALA A 163 3.71 -2.65 -7.92
C ALA A 163 3.01 -2.14 -9.18
N TRP A 164 3.20 -2.82 -10.32
CA TRP A 164 2.50 -2.53 -11.56
C TRP A 164 0.99 -2.62 -11.41
N MET A 165 0.50 -3.69 -10.81
CA MET A 165 -0.94 -3.91 -10.60
C MET A 165 -1.60 -2.78 -9.82
N VAL A 166 -0.87 -2.16 -8.89
CA VAL A 166 -1.38 -1.03 -8.08
C VAL A 166 -1.31 0.30 -8.83
N ASP A 167 -0.37 0.46 -9.78
CA ASP A 167 -0.18 1.71 -10.55
C ASP A 167 -1.08 1.80 -11.79
N ILE A 168 -1.59 0.66 -12.31
CA ILE A 168 -2.50 0.60 -13.46
C ILE A 168 -3.94 0.89 -13.02
#